data_9685c217184bbe092fe0337964a9abaa
#
_entry.id   9685c217184bbe092fe0337964a9abaa
#
_cell.length_a   1.000
_cell.length_b   1.000
_cell.length_c   1.000
_cell.angle_alpha   90.00
_cell.angle_beta   90.00
_cell.angle_gamma   90.00
#
_symmetry.space_group_name_H-M   'P 1'
#
loop_
_entity.id
_entity.type
_entity.pdbx_description
1 polymer ?
#
loop_
_entity_poly.entity_id
_entity_poly.type
_entity_poly.pdbx_seq_one_letter_code
_entity_poly.pdbx_strand_id
1 'polypeptide(L)'
;IHLLIQYPGGFWILGAVFLCTTGAEALYADLGHCGKLNIRFSWTFVWVCLLLNYFGQGAWLLDKTGTTMEDVSVFYAIVPKMILPFIIALATIATIIASQALISGCFTLVNEAIKLRLWINHKVTYPSSHKGQIYISSINWFLFSGCMLVVLAFQKSYNMEAAYGLTIIINMLMTSALLLLVFSARGVPKIVLVLMGILFFVSEAAFFVSNLKKFFYGGWFTLLVCLCIFLLLYFLHRARKLRSVKYKLVSLEDYVPMFEDLIKDTTVPKAATNLVFMTKKSQSETLVDSNIIYSLFQQNPKRADVYWIIHV
;
A
#
# COMPACT_ATOMS: atom_id res chain seq x y z
N ILE A 1 1.93 -31.05 -14.20
CA ILE A 1 3.23 -31.59 -13.74
C ILE A 1 3.91 -32.33 -14.90
N HIS A 2 3.25 -33.21 -15.61
CA HIS A 2 3.83 -34.00 -16.73
C HIS A 2 4.39 -33.08 -17.83
N LEU A 3 3.67 -32.03 -18.21
CA LEU A 3 4.08 -31.05 -19.22
C LEU A 3 5.30 -30.22 -18.77
N LEU A 4 5.39 -29.89 -17.47
CA LEU A 4 6.54 -29.15 -16.91
C LEU A 4 7.83 -29.97 -16.91
N ILE A 5 7.72 -31.30 -16.82
CA ILE A 5 8.88 -32.22 -16.79
C ILE A 5 9.32 -32.58 -18.21
N GLN A 6 8.40 -32.78 -19.15
CA GLN A 6 8.71 -33.23 -20.52
C GLN A 6 9.33 -32.13 -21.41
N TYR A 7 8.98 -30.86 -21.19
CA TYR A 7 9.49 -29.78 -22.05
C TYR A 7 10.72 -29.11 -21.42
N PRO A 8 11.86 -29.07 -22.14
CA PRO A 8 13.01 -28.29 -21.70
C PRO A 8 12.61 -26.80 -21.61
N GLY A 9 12.52 -26.29 -20.40
CA GLY A 9 12.04 -24.92 -20.14
C GLY A 9 10.58 -24.80 -19.70
N GLY A 10 9.83 -25.90 -19.57
CA GLY A 10 8.45 -25.89 -19.08
C GLY A 10 8.28 -25.21 -17.71
N PHE A 11 9.28 -25.31 -16.85
CA PHE A 11 9.28 -24.62 -15.54
C PHE A 11 9.14 -23.09 -15.68
N TRP A 12 9.71 -22.49 -16.73
CA TRP A 12 9.65 -21.05 -16.95
C TRP A 12 8.28 -20.57 -17.43
N ILE A 13 7.44 -21.47 -17.97
CA ILE A 13 6.05 -21.19 -18.34
C ILE A 13 5.25 -20.84 -17.09
N LEU A 14 5.62 -21.36 -15.91
CA LEU A 14 4.97 -20.99 -14.64
C LEU A 14 4.96 -19.50 -14.38
N GLY A 15 5.98 -18.76 -14.83
CA GLY A 15 6.01 -17.31 -14.71
C GLY A 15 4.96 -16.58 -15.58
N ALA A 16 4.56 -17.18 -16.71
CA ALA A 16 3.46 -16.67 -17.52
C ALA A 16 2.09 -17.11 -16.95
N VAL A 17 1.99 -18.37 -16.53
CA VAL A 17 0.78 -18.91 -15.87
C VAL A 17 0.44 -18.11 -14.60
N PHE A 18 1.45 -17.71 -13.83
CA PHE A 18 1.27 -16.87 -12.66
C PHE A 18 0.55 -15.56 -12.98
N LEU A 19 0.92 -14.88 -14.07
CA LEU A 19 0.27 -13.65 -14.49
C LEU A 19 -1.22 -13.83 -14.84
N CYS A 20 -1.61 -15.01 -15.34
CA CYS A 20 -3.02 -15.32 -15.60
C CYS A 20 -3.87 -15.47 -14.32
N THR A 21 -3.24 -15.70 -13.17
CA THR A 21 -3.92 -15.88 -11.87
C THR A 21 -3.90 -14.62 -11.01
N THR A 22 -3.34 -13.53 -11.48
CA THR A 22 -3.27 -12.23 -10.77
C THR A 22 -4.58 -11.43 -10.91
N GLY A 23 -4.73 -10.36 -10.14
CA GLY A 23 -5.90 -9.47 -10.14
C GLY A 23 -6.72 -9.52 -8.85
N ALA A 24 -6.37 -10.39 -7.91
CA ALA A 24 -7.04 -10.47 -6.60
C ALA A 24 -6.86 -9.18 -5.78
N GLU A 25 -5.77 -8.42 -6.01
CA GLU A 25 -5.49 -7.16 -5.33
C GLU A 25 -6.57 -6.11 -5.60
N ALA A 26 -7.01 -5.98 -6.86
CA ALA A 26 -8.10 -5.09 -7.24
C ALA A 26 -9.42 -5.54 -6.59
N LEU A 27 -9.69 -6.84 -6.57
CA LEU A 27 -10.85 -7.40 -5.89
C LEU A 27 -10.84 -7.09 -4.38
N TYR A 28 -9.70 -7.22 -3.71
CA TYR A 28 -9.60 -6.90 -2.27
C TYR A 28 -9.84 -5.42 -1.98
N ALA A 29 -9.43 -4.51 -2.86
CA ALA A 29 -9.71 -3.10 -2.72
C ALA A 29 -11.22 -2.80 -2.74
N ASP A 30 -11.97 -3.53 -3.57
CA ASP A 30 -13.43 -3.32 -3.74
C ASP A 30 -14.29 -4.10 -2.74
N LEU A 31 -13.76 -5.15 -2.11
CA LEU A 31 -14.49 -5.99 -1.14
C LEU A 31 -15.11 -5.20 0.00
N GLY A 32 -14.45 -4.14 0.45
CA GLY A 32 -14.93 -3.27 1.52
C GLY A 32 -16.11 -2.38 1.12
N HIS A 33 -16.30 -2.15 -0.19
CA HIS A 33 -17.29 -1.21 -0.71
C HIS A 33 -18.55 -1.90 -1.28
N CYS A 34 -18.38 -3.06 -1.91
CA CYS A 34 -19.46 -3.72 -2.68
C CYS A 34 -20.34 -4.68 -1.88
N GLY A 35 -19.89 -5.13 -0.72
CA GLY A 35 -20.61 -6.10 0.11
C GLY A 35 -20.53 -7.55 -0.39
N LYS A 36 -20.58 -8.51 0.56
CA LYS A 36 -20.30 -9.93 0.33
C LYS A 36 -21.23 -10.61 -0.68
N LEU A 37 -22.54 -10.28 -0.68
CA LEU A 37 -23.52 -10.91 -1.56
C LEU A 37 -23.31 -10.52 -3.02
N ASN A 38 -23.13 -9.22 -3.27
CA ASN A 38 -22.92 -8.69 -4.63
C ASN A 38 -21.68 -9.31 -5.27
N ILE A 39 -20.60 -9.45 -4.49
CA ILE A 39 -19.36 -10.06 -4.96
C ILE A 39 -19.56 -11.53 -5.30
N ARG A 40 -20.29 -12.31 -4.49
CA ARG A 40 -20.55 -13.72 -4.79
C ARG A 40 -21.29 -13.90 -6.12
N PHE A 41 -22.32 -13.10 -6.38
CA PHE A 41 -23.06 -13.17 -7.64
C PHE A 41 -22.18 -12.75 -8.82
N SER A 42 -21.53 -11.61 -8.74
CA SER A 42 -20.64 -11.10 -9.79
C SER A 42 -19.51 -12.09 -10.09
N TRP A 43 -18.89 -12.65 -9.04
CA TRP A 43 -17.77 -13.56 -9.18
C TRP A 43 -18.14 -14.86 -9.89
N THR A 44 -19.32 -15.42 -9.62
CA THR A 44 -19.78 -16.62 -10.31
C THR A 44 -19.89 -16.38 -11.82
N PHE A 45 -20.46 -15.25 -12.22
CA PHE A 45 -20.56 -14.85 -13.61
C PHE A 45 -19.18 -14.62 -14.26
N VAL A 46 -18.33 -13.85 -13.60
CA VAL A 46 -16.96 -13.54 -14.06
C VAL A 46 -16.13 -14.81 -14.22
N TRP A 47 -16.23 -15.75 -13.28
CA TRP A 47 -15.51 -17.01 -13.33
C TRP A 47 -15.86 -17.85 -14.58
N VAL A 48 -17.15 -17.98 -14.90
CA VAL A 48 -17.60 -18.66 -16.10
C VAL A 48 -17.08 -17.97 -17.36
N CYS A 49 -17.18 -16.63 -17.42
CA CYS A 49 -16.68 -15.85 -18.55
C CYS A 49 -15.15 -15.98 -18.73
N LEU A 50 -14.39 -16.00 -17.65
CA LEU A 50 -12.94 -16.21 -17.69
C LEU A 50 -12.56 -17.58 -18.22
N LEU A 51 -13.23 -18.65 -17.76
CA LEU A 51 -12.99 -20.00 -18.28
C LEU A 51 -13.29 -20.11 -19.77
N LEU A 52 -14.44 -19.57 -20.21
CA LEU A 52 -14.78 -19.55 -21.62
C LEU A 52 -13.77 -18.78 -22.47
N ASN A 53 -13.29 -17.63 -21.95
CA ASN A 53 -12.27 -16.85 -22.63
C ASN A 53 -10.93 -17.60 -22.75
N TYR A 54 -10.47 -18.24 -21.68
CA TYR A 54 -9.23 -19.01 -21.72
C TYR A 54 -9.33 -20.23 -22.64
N PHE A 55 -10.43 -20.96 -22.62
CA PHE A 55 -10.65 -22.08 -23.53
C PHE A 55 -10.75 -21.61 -24.98
N GLY A 56 -11.42 -20.48 -25.25
CA GLY A 56 -11.51 -19.89 -26.58
C GLY A 56 -10.14 -19.48 -27.12
N GLN A 57 -9.32 -18.81 -26.31
CA GLN A 57 -7.96 -18.46 -26.70
C GLN A 57 -7.08 -19.69 -26.91
N GLY A 58 -7.21 -20.71 -26.04
CA GLY A 58 -6.48 -21.97 -26.19
C GLY A 58 -6.86 -22.73 -27.47
N ALA A 59 -8.14 -22.82 -27.80
CA ALA A 59 -8.63 -23.45 -29.02
C ALA A 59 -8.09 -22.74 -30.27
N TRP A 60 -8.13 -21.40 -30.28
CA TRP A 60 -7.62 -20.62 -31.39
C TRP A 60 -6.09 -20.79 -31.59
N LEU A 61 -5.32 -20.88 -30.49
CA LEU A 61 -3.89 -21.11 -30.54
C LEU A 61 -3.56 -22.53 -31.06
N LEU A 62 -4.37 -23.55 -30.73
CA LEU A 62 -4.18 -24.89 -31.24
C LEU A 62 -4.41 -24.96 -32.76
N ASP A 63 -5.32 -24.17 -33.32
CA ASP A 63 -5.53 -24.05 -34.76
C ASP A 63 -4.35 -23.40 -35.49
N LYS A 64 -3.55 -22.58 -34.78
CA LYS A 64 -2.39 -21.84 -35.29
C LYS A 64 -1.05 -22.48 -34.94
N THR A 65 -1.03 -23.75 -34.57
CA THR A 65 0.20 -24.47 -34.23
C THR A 65 1.23 -24.40 -35.37
N GLY A 66 2.47 -24.02 -35.05
CA GLY A 66 3.57 -23.90 -36.03
C GLY A 66 3.79 -22.50 -36.60
N THR A 67 2.98 -21.51 -36.27
CA THR A 67 3.25 -20.11 -36.63
C THR A 67 3.91 -19.36 -35.48
N THR A 68 4.98 -18.61 -35.77
CA THR A 68 5.58 -17.69 -34.78
C THR A 68 4.64 -16.49 -34.59
N MET A 69 4.20 -16.28 -33.36
CA MET A 69 3.29 -15.19 -32.99
C MET A 69 4.02 -14.13 -32.16
N GLU A 70 5.11 -13.57 -32.70
CA GLU A 70 5.77 -12.44 -32.09
C GLU A 70 4.89 -11.19 -32.22
N ASP A 71 4.66 -10.50 -31.11
CA ASP A 71 3.90 -9.24 -30.98
C ASP A 71 2.40 -9.30 -31.31
N VAL A 72 1.76 -10.48 -31.38
CA VAL A 72 0.31 -10.60 -31.60
C VAL A 72 -0.42 -10.83 -30.29
N SER A 73 -1.31 -9.90 -29.92
CA SER A 73 -2.25 -10.13 -28.82
C SER A 73 -3.33 -11.10 -29.23
N VAL A 74 -3.31 -12.33 -28.70
CA VAL A 74 -4.28 -13.40 -28.99
C VAL A 74 -5.70 -12.92 -28.73
N PHE A 75 -5.92 -12.19 -27.64
CA PHE A 75 -7.24 -11.66 -27.27
C PHE A 75 -7.88 -10.82 -28.39
N TYR A 76 -7.11 -9.91 -29.01
CA TYR A 76 -7.63 -9.07 -30.10
C TYR A 76 -7.62 -9.80 -31.45
N ALA A 77 -6.76 -10.79 -31.64
CA ALA A 77 -6.67 -11.54 -32.89
C ALA A 77 -7.88 -12.47 -33.14
N ILE A 78 -8.53 -12.92 -32.08
CA ILE A 78 -9.76 -13.76 -32.15
C ILE A 78 -10.97 -12.92 -32.58
N VAL A 79 -10.95 -11.63 -32.29
CA VAL A 79 -12.11 -10.76 -32.51
C VAL A 79 -12.29 -10.43 -33.98
N PRO A 80 -13.51 -10.56 -34.56
CA PRO A 80 -13.79 -10.10 -35.92
C PRO A 80 -13.49 -8.61 -36.10
N LYS A 81 -12.88 -8.23 -37.23
CA LYS A 81 -12.44 -6.85 -37.49
C LYS A 81 -13.56 -5.80 -37.33
N MET A 82 -14.81 -6.19 -37.59
CA MET A 82 -15.98 -5.30 -37.49
C MET A 82 -16.27 -4.88 -36.04
N ILE A 83 -16.06 -5.78 -35.08
CA ILE A 83 -16.38 -5.57 -33.66
C ILE A 83 -15.13 -5.11 -32.88
N LEU A 84 -13.96 -5.23 -33.48
CA LEU A 84 -12.68 -4.91 -32.83
C LEU A 84 -12.64 -3.51 -32.17
N PRO A 85 -13.09 -2.41 -32.80
CA PRO A 85 -13.05 -1.10 -32.15
C PRO A 85 -13.89 -1.03 -30.88
N PHE A 86 -15.05 -1.72 -30.88
CA PHE A 86 -15.91 -1.79 -29.69
C PHE A 86 -15.24 -2.55 -28.56
N ILE A 87 -14.59 -3.68 -28.86
CA ILE A 87 -13.87 -4.47 -27.85
C ILE A 87 -12.68 -3.70 -27.27
N ILE A 88 -11.96 -2.93 -28.11
CA ILE A 88 -10.87 -2.07 -27.64
C ILE A 88 -11.41 -0.99 -26.68
N ALA A 89 -12.51 -0.34 -27.03
CA ALA A 89 -13.14 0.66 -26.17
C ALA A 89 -13.58 0.05 -24.83
N LEU A 90 -14.22 -1.13 -24.87
CA LEU A 90 -14.66 -1.85 -23.67
C LEU A 90 -13.48 -2.25 -22.78
N ALA A 91 -12.41 -2.79 -23.37
CA ALA A 91 -11.18 -3.14 -22.64
C ALA A 91 -10.53 -1.92 -22.00
N THR A 92 -10.52 -0.78 -22.69
CA THR A 92 -10.00 0.48 -22.16
C THR A 92 -10.81 0.95 -20.94
N ILE A 93 -12.14 0.92 -21.03
CA ILE A 93 -13.01 1.28 -19.90
C ILE A 93 -12.78 0.34 -18.73
N ALA A 94 -12.68 -0.97 -18.95
CA ALA A 94 -12.39 -1.96 -17.91
C ALA A 94 -11.04 -1.68 -17.22
N THR A 95 -10.00 -1.33 -17.98
CA THR A 95 -8.69 -0.97 -17.46
C THR A 95 -8.73 0.29 -16.62
N ILE A 96 -9.50 1.31 -17.02
CA ILE A 96 -9.70 2.53 -16.23
C ILE A 96 -10.35 2.21 -14.89
N ILE A 97 -11.39 1.38 -14.88
CA ILE A 97 -12.08 0.97 -13.63
C ILE A 97 -11.12 0.21 -12.71
N ALA A 98 -10.35 -0.75 -13.25
CA ALA A 98 -9.37 -1.50 -12.49
C ALA A 98 -8.29 -0.59 -11.89
N SER A 99 -7.82 0.41 -12.62
CA SER A 99 -6.83 1.37 -12.12
C SER A 99 -7.38 2.24 -10.98
N GLN A 100 -8.65 2.62 -11.02
CA GLN A 100 -9.30 3.38 -9.95
C GLN A 100 -9.37 2.60 -8.65
N ALA A 101 -9.65 1.29 -8.71
CA ALA A 101 -9.64 0.42 -7.53
C ALA A 101 -8.26 0.38 -6.86
N LEU A 102 -7.19 0.23 -7.65
CA LEU A 102 -5.81 0.23 -7.16
C LEU A 102 -5.39 1.58 -6.56
N ILE A 103 -5.77 2.68 -7.19
CA ILE A 103 -5.50 4.05 -6.69
C ILE A 103 -6.20 4.27 -5.34
N SER A 104 -7.44 3.85 -5.21
CA SER A 104 -8.20 3.93 -3.95
C SER A 104 -7.55 3.11 -2.83
N GLY A 105 -7.10 1.89 -3.17
CA GLY A 105 -6.32 1.04 -2.25
C GLY A 105 -5.02 1.72 -1.80
N CYS A 106 -4.31 2.37 -2.71
CA CYS A 106 -3.09 3.11 -2.42
C CYS A 106 -3.34 4.28 -1.45
N PHE A 107 -4.41 5.05 -1.64
CA PHE A 107 -4.78 6.13 -0.70
C PHE A 107 -5.07 5.59 0.69
N THR A 108 -5.74 4.46 0.79
CA THR A 108 -6.04 3.80 2.07
C THR A 108 -4.74 3.38 2.79
N LEU A 109 -3.81 2.74 2.07
CA LEU A 109 -2.51 2.34 2.61
C LEU A 109 -1.69 3.53 3.10
N VAL A 110 -1.63 4.61 2.30
CA VAL A 110 -0.91 5.83 2.70
C VAL A 110 -1.57 6.50 3.90
N ASN A 111 -2.90 6.54 3.96
CA ASN A 111 -3.61 7.08 5.12
C ASN A 111 -3.31 6.29 6.40
N GLU A 112 -3.28 4.97 6.34
CA GLU A 112 -2.87 4.14 7.48
C GLU A 112 -1.40 4.36 7.85
N ALA A 113 -0.51 4.50 6.87
CA ALA A 113 0.90 4.84 7.11
C ALA A 113 1.06 6.21 7.80
N ILE A 114 0.22 7.21 7.45
CA ILE A 114 0.17 8.52 8.11
C ILE A 114 -0.28 8.36 9.56
N LYS A 115 -1.35 7.61 9.83
CA LYS A 115 -1.87 7.34 11.19
C LYS A 115 -0.83 6.64 12.07
N LEU A 116 -0.10 5.68 11.50
CA LEU A 116 1.01 4.99 12.16
C LEU A 116 2.27 5.85 12.29
N ARG A 117 2.23 7.08 11.82
CA ARG A 117 3.38 8.00 11.80
C ARG A 117 4.58 7.44 11.00
N LEU A 118 4.35 6.60 10.01
CA LEU A 118 5.38 6.10 9.09
C LEU A 118 5.57 7.00 7.89
N TRP A 119 4.53 7.72 7.46
CA TRP A 119 4.56 8.64 6.32
C TRP A 119 4.42 10.09 6.75
N ILE A 120 4.72 11.03 5.84
CA ILE A 120 4.56 12.47 6.04
C ILE A 120 3.06 12.80 6.09
N ASN A 121 2.67 13.75 6.94
CA ASN A 121 1.29 14.21 7.00
C ASN A 121 0.93 14.94 5.70
N HIS A 122 -0.07 14.44 5.01
CA HIS A 122 -0.69 15.07 3.85
C HIS A 122 -2.12 15.49 4.17
N LYS A 123 -2.61 16.47 3.44
CA LYS A 123 -4.03 16.86 3.53
C LYS A 123 -4.88 15.73 2.95
N VAL A 124 -5.61 15.04 3.80
CA VAL A 124 -6.56 14.01 3.43
C VAL A 124 -7.93 14.66 3.23
N THR A 125 -8.55 14.45 2.08
CA THR A 125 -9.90 14.91 1.79
C THR A 125 -10.85 13.72 1.73
N TYR A 126 -12.06 13.89 2.25
CA TYR A 126 -13.12 12.90 2.23
C TYR A 126 -14.20 13.37 1.28
N PRO A 127 -14.24 12.87 0.02
CA PRO A 127 -15.15 13.37 -1.03
C PRO A 127 -16.62 13.11 -0.72
N SER A 128 -16.94 12.09 0.09
CA SER A 128 -18.30 11.76 0.47
C SER A 128 -18.41 11.39 1.94
N SER A 129 -19.66 11.35 2.45
CA SER A 129 -19.99 10.89 3.82
C SER A 129 -19.84 9.35 3.98
N HIS A 130 -19.68 8.61 2.89
CA HIS A 130 -19.47 7.16 2.96
C HIS A 130 -18.10 6.84 3.52
N LYS A 131 -18.06 5.98 4.54
CA LYS A 131 -16.81 5.50 5.15
C LYS A 131 -15.95 4.80 4.08
N GLY A 132 -14.70 5.24 3.97
CA GLY A 132 -13.70 4.56 3.11
C GLY A 132 -13.33 5.32 1.84
N GLN A 133 -14.06 6.34 1.43
CA GLN A 133 -13.65 7.17 0.30
C GLN A 133 -12.63 8.23 0.77
N ILE A 134 -11.38 8.03 0.38
CA ILE A 134 -10.26 8.89 0.75
C ILE A 134 -9.60 9.39 -0.52
N TYR A 135 -9.24 10.67 -0.54
CA TYR A 135 -8.49 11.28 -1.62
C TYR A 135 -7.29 12.07 -1.08
N ILE A 136 -6.11 11.79 -1.63
CA ILE A 136 -4.85 12.45 -1.27
C ILE A 136 -4.22 12.99 -2.55
N SER A 137 -4.38 14.28 -2.82
CA SER A 137 -3.95 14.92 -4.07
C SER A 137 -2.46 14.72 -4.35
N SER A 138 -1.59 14.88 -3.35
CA SER A 138 -0.13 14.69 -3.52
C SER A 138 0.23 13.29 -3.97
N ILE A 139 -0.45 12.27 -3.44
CA ILE A 139 -0.22 10.87 -3.83
C ILE A 139 -0.77 10.59 -5.22
N ASN A 140 -1.90 11.18 -5.58
CA ASN A 140 -2.44 11.05 -6.93
C ASN A 140 -1.45 11.56 -8.00
N TRP A 141 -0.87 12.73 -7.79
CA TRP A 141 0.15 13.27 -8.69
C TRP A 141 1.44 12.43 -8.71
N PHE A 142 1.83 11.89 -7.57
CA PHE A 142 2.97 10.98 -7.49
C PHE A 142 2.73 9.69 -8.29
N LEU A 143 1.55 9.09 -8.15
CA LEU A 143 1.16 7.90 -8.92
C LEU A 143 1.10 8.19 -10.42
N PHE A 144 0.50 9.32 -10.81
CA PHE A 144 0.45 9.75 -12.21
C PHE A 144 1.86 9.89 -12.80
N SER A 145 2.75 10.61 -12.10
CA SER A 145 4.14 10.79 -12.54
C SER A 145 4.88 9.46 -12.62
N GLY A 146 4.66 8.55 -11.68
CA GLY A 146 5.21 7.20 -11.69
C GLY A 146 4.73 6.38 -12.88
N CYS A 147 3.43 6.40 -13.18
CA CYS A 147 2.87 5.72 -14.35
C CYS A 147 3.46 6.27 -15.66
N MET A 148 3.56 7.59 -15.80
CA MET A 148 4.17 8.22 -16.98
C MET A 148 5.64 7.80 -17.14
N LEU A 149 6.39 7.78 -16.05
CA LEU A 149 7.79 7.34 -16.06
C LEU A 149 7.92 5.88 -16.50
N VAL A 150 7.08 4.99 -15.98
CA VAL A 150 7.08 3.56 -16.36
C VAL A 150 6.77 3.39 -17.85
N VAL A 151 5.74 4.08 -18.35
CA VAL A 151 5.36 4.01 -19.79
C VAL A 151 6.50 4.49 -20.67
N LEU A 152 7.14 5.61 -20.34
CA LEU A 152 8.24 6.18 -21.12
C LEU A 152 9.50 5.33 -21.03
N ALA A 153 9.78 4.73 -19.88
CA ALA A 153 10.97 3.92 -19.67
C ALA A 153 10.90 2.56 -20.37
N PHE A 154 9.76 1.89 -20.30
CA PHE A 154 9.65 0.52 -20.80
C PHE A 154 9.18 0.42 -22.25
N GLN A 155 8.26 1.27 -22.69
CA GLN A 155 7.67 1.34 -24.04
C GLN A 155 7.06 0.02 -24.56
N LYS A 156 7.48 -1.15 -24.06
CA LYS A 156 7.02 -2.49 -24.44
C LYS A 156 6.26 -3.15 -23.30
N SER A 157 5.09 -3.73 -23.59
CA SER A 157 4.27 -4.46 -22.60
C SER A 157 5.04 -5.60 -21.92
N TYR A 158 5.88 -6.33 -22.67
CA TYR A 158 6.66 -7.44 -22.13
C TYR A 158 7.54 -7.04 -20.93
N ASN A 159 8.20 -5.87 -21.01
CA ASN A 159 9.04 -5.38 -19.92
C ASN A 159 8.20 -4.92 -18.71
N MET A 160 7.04 -4.33 -18.95
CA MET A 160 6.09 -3.97 -17.88
C MET A 160 5.55 -5.21 -17.18
N GLU A 161 5.20 -6.27 -17.92
CA GLU A 161 4.77 -7.56 -17.37
C GLU A 161 5.85 -8.21 -16.49
N ALA A 162 7.13 -8.08 -16.88
CA ALA A 162 8.25 -8.58 -16.10
C ALA A 162 8.37 -7.86 -14.74
N ALA A 163 8.22 -6.53 -14.73
CA ALA A 163 8.23 -5.72 -13.51
C ALA A 163 7.03 -6.06 -12.62
N TYR A 164 5.83 -6.16 -13.22
CA TYR A 164 4.58 -6.49 -12.53
C TYR A 164 4.62 -7.87 -11.88
N GLY A 165 5.04 -8.91 -12.62
CA GLY A 165 5.10 -10.27 -12.11
C GLY A 165 5.99 -10.42 -10.87
N LEU A 166 7.15 -9.78 -10.85
CA LEU A 166 8.04 -9.81 -9.70
C LEU A 166 7.43 -9.07 -8.49
N THR A 167 6.77 -7.93 -8.72
CA THR A 167 6.10 -7.16 -7.68
C THR A 167 5.03 -7.98 -6.96
N ILE A 168 4.17 -8.65 -7.74
CA ILE A 168 3.05 -9.43 -7.20
C ILE A 168 3.56 -10.61 -6.37
N ILE A 169 4.61 -11.30 -6.80
CA ILE A 169 5.15 -12.43 -6.04
C ILE A 169 5.71 -11.96 -4.70
N ILE A 170 6.45 -10.84 -4.67
CA ILE A 170 6.95 -10.27 -3.42
C ILE A 170 5.78 -9.89 -2.50
N ASN A 171 4.72 -9.30 -3.05
CA ASN A 171 3.51 -8.97 -2.29
C ASN A 171 2.82 -10.24 -1.74
N MET A 172 2.73 -11.32 -2.52
CA MET A 172 2.17 -12.60 -2.06
C MET A 172 2.99 -13.20 -0.92
N LEU A 173 4.31 -13.25 -1.04
CA LEU A 173 5.20 -13.71 0.03
C LEU A 173 4.98 -12.94 1.33
N MET A 174 4.87 -11.62 1.26
CA MET A 174 4.58 -10.77 2.43
C MET A 174 3.19 -11.05 3.01
N THR A 175 2.19 -11.20 2.16
CA THR A 175 0.80 -11.47 2.57
C THR A 175 0.69 -12.83 3.24
N SER A 176 1.33 -13.87 2.68
CA SER A 176 1.36 -15.23 3.27
C SER A 176 2.07 -15.25 4.62
N ALA A 177 3.19 -14.54 4.75
CA ALA A 177 3.89 -14.39 6.03
C ALA A 177 3.00 -13.70 7.09
N LEU A 178 2.33 -12.60 6.74
CA LEU A 178 1.41 -11.90 7.62
C LEU A 178 0.20 -12.77 8.00
N LEU A 179 -0.33 -13.55 7.06
CA LEU A 179 -1.45 -14.46 7.29
C LEU A 179 -1.09 -15.54 8.31
N LEU A 180 0.10 -16.14 8.18
CA LEU A 180 0.61 -17.12 9.15
C LEU A 180 0.79 -16.51 10.54
N LEU A 181 1.27 -15.26 10.63
CA LEU A 181 1.37 -14.55 11.91
C LEU A 181 -0.01 -14.32 12.53
N VAL A 182 -1.00 -13.89 11.75
CA VAL A 182 -2.38 -13.70 12.24
C VAL A 182 -2.99 -15.02 12.74
N PHE A 183 -2.81 -16.11 12.00
CA PHE A 183 -3.30 -17.43 12.42
C PHE A 183 -2.59 -17.92 13.69
N SER A 184 -1.29 -17.67 13.81
CA SER A 184 -0.54 -17.96 15.03
C SER A 184 -1.10 -17.18 16.23
N ALA A 185 -1.38 -15.90 16.05
CA ALA A 185 -1.98 -15.06 17.09
C ALA A 185 -3.41 -15.48 17.47
N ARG A 186 -4.15 -16.10 16.54
CA ARG A 186 -5.50 -16.65 16.78
C ARG A 186 -5.49 -18.04 17.43
N GLY A 187 -4.33 -18.61 17.74
CA GLY A 187 -4.22 -19.89 18.42
C GLY A 187 -4.44 -21.13 17.53
N VAL A 188 -4.27 -20.99 16.21
CA VAL A 188 -4.34 -22.16 15.29
C VAL A 188 -3.22 -23.15 15.64
N PRO A 189 -3.49 -24.47 15.63
CA PRO A 189 -2.49 -25.49 15.97
C PRO A 189 -1.22 -25.37 15.13
N LYS A 190 -0.06 -25.49 15.76
CA LYS A 190 1.25 -25.32 15.10
C LYS A 190 1.45 -26.24 13.90
N ILE A 191 0.91 -27.46 13.94
CA ILE A 191 0.99 -28.43 12.84
C ILE A 191 0.29 -27.88 11.59
N VAL A 192 -0.91 -27.28 11.75
CA VAL A 192 -1.66 -26.70 10.64
C VAL A 192 -0.91 -25.50 10.06
N LEU A 193 -0.33 -24.65 10.93
CA LEU A 193 0.47 -23.49 10.51
C LEU A 193 1.70 -23.91 9.69
N VAL A 194 2.42 -24.93 10.15
CA VAL A 194 3.59 -25.47 9.44
C VAL A 194 3.18 -26.05 8.08
N LEU A 195 2.09 -26.83 8.03
CA LEU A 195 1.62 -27.41 6.78
C LEU A 195 1.20 -26.34 5.77
N MET A 196 0.44 -25.33 6.21
CA MET A 196 0.06 -24.18 5.40
C MET A 196 1.29 -23.36 4.95
N GLY A 197 2.25 -23.15 5.86
CA GLY A 197 3.48 -22.44 5.56
C GLY A 197 4.31 -23.15 4.49
N ILE A 198 4.46 -24.47 4.57
CA ILE A 198 5.16 -25.27 3.55
C ILE A 198 4.43 -25.19 2.21
N LEU A 199 3.09 -25.33 2.20
CA LEU A 199 2.30 -25.24 0.98
C LEU A 199 2.45 -23.90 0.28
N PHE A 200 2.33 -22.79 1.02
CA PHE A 200 2.50 -21.45 0.48
C PHE A 200 3.93 -21.21 0.02
N PHE A 201 4.92 -21.54 0.85
CA PHE A 201 6.31 -21.33 0.51
C PHE A 201 6.75 -22.10 -0.73
N VAL A 202 6.36 -23.36 -0.88
CA VAL A 202 6.72 -24.17 -2.06
C VAL A 202 6.09 -23.61 -3.33
N SER A 203 4.81 -23.24 -3.30
CA SER A 203 4.13 -22.67 -4.47
C SER A 203 4.69 -21.30 -4.85
N GLU A 204 4.89 -20.42 -3.87
CA GLU A 204 5.40 -19.07 -4.09
C GLU A 204 6.88 -19.07 -4.50
N ALA A 205 7.70 -19.96 -3.93
CA ALA A 205 9.09 -20.14 -4.32
C ALA A 205 9.21 -20.62 -5.77
N ALA A 206 8.35 -21.56 -6.20
CA ALA A 206 8.34 -22.01 -7.59
C ALA A 206 8.02 -20.86 -8.56
N PHE A 207 7.02 -20.04 -8.24
CA PHE A 207 6.69 -18.86 -9.04
C PHE A 207 7.78 -17.79 -8.97
N PHE A 208 8.39 -17.56 -7.80
CA PHE A 208 9.48 -16.61 -7.63
C PHE A 208 10.67 -16.97 -8.52
N VAL A 209 11.15 -18.21 -8.43
CA VAL A 209 12.27 -18.70 -9.25
C VAL A 209 11.93 -18.63 -10.74
N SER A 210 10.71 -19.00 -11.14
CA SER A 210 10.27 -18.90 -12.53
C SER A 210 10.28 -17.48 -13.07
N ASN A 211 9.91 -16.47 -12.26
CA ASN A 211 9.92 -15.07 -12.66
C ASN A 211 11.30 -14.41 -12.53
N LEU A 212 12.27 -15.05 -11.87
CA LEU A 212 13.61 -14.46 -11.68
C LEU A 212 14.34 -14.22 -13.01
N LYS A 213 14.09 -15.04 -14.05
CA LYS A 213 14.60 -14.77 -15.40
C LYS A 213 14.14 -13.42 -15.97
N LYS A 214 12.93 -12.99 -15.61
CA LYS A 214 12.37 -11.71 -16.07
C LYS A 214 12.99 -10.51 -15.36
N PHE A 215 13.85 -10.74 -14.35
CA PHE A 215 14.51 -9.68 -13.59
C PHE A 215 15.26 -8.70 -14.50
N PHE A 216 16.04 -9.21 -15.43
CA PHE A 216 16.83 -8.38 -16.34
C PHE A 216 15.99 -7.63 -17.38
N TYR A 217 14.78 -8.08 -17.67
CA TYR A 217 13.88 -7.44 -18.64
C TYR A 217 13.03 -6.32 -18.07
N GLY A 218 12.93 -6.20 -16.76
CA GLY A 218 12.14 -5.13 -16.11
C GLY A 218 11.99 -5.26 -14.60
N GLY A 219 12.20 -6.47 -14.05
CA GLY A 219 12.04 -6.73 -12.62
C GLY A 219 12.98 -5.92 -11.71
N TRP A 220 14.18 -5.55 -12.19
CA TRP A 220 15.13 -4.72 -11.46
C TRP A 220 14.56 -3.34 -11.11
N PHE A 221 13.72 -2.78 -11.99
CA PHE A 221 13.07 -1.48 -11.77
C PHE A 221 12.18 -1.49 -10.54
N THR A 222 11.40 -2.54 -10.37
CA THR A 222 10.53 -2.73 -9.20
C THR A 222 11.33 -2.74 -7.90
N LEU A 223 12.44 -3.48 -7.85
CA LEU A 223 13.29 -3.52 -6.66
C LEU A 223 13.93 -2.17 -6.38
N LEU A 224 14.32 -1.42 -7.41
CA LEU A 224 14.84 -0.07 -7.27
C LEU A 224 13.80 0.88 -6.64
N VAL A 225 12.58 0.89 -7.16
CA VAL A 225 11.47 1.71 -6.61
C VAL A 225 11.17 1.30 -5.17
N CYS A 226 11.10 0.00 -4.90
CA CYS A 226 10.86 -0.52 -3.55
C CYS A 226 11.98 -0.09 -2.59
N LEU A 227 13.23 -0.16 -3.00
CA LEU A 227 14.37 0.30 -2.22
C LEU A 227 14.31 1.81 -1.94
N CYS A 228 13.98 2.63 -2.94
CA CYS A 228 13.81 4.07 -2.77
C CYS A 228 12.72 4.40 -1.73
N ILE A 229 11.56 3.76 -1.83
CA ILE A 229 10.46 3.95 -0.86
C ILE A 229 10.88 3.46 0.52
N PHE A 230 11.54 2.30 0.62
CA PHE A 230 12.03 1.77 1.89
C PHE A 230 13.03 2.72 2.56
N LEU A 231 14.01 3.23 1.81
CA LEU A 231 14.99 4.19 2.33
C LEU A 231 14.30 5.47 2.81
N LEU A 232 13.32 5.98 2.05
CA LEU A 232 12.54 7.15 2.45
C LEU A 232 11.82 6.90 3.79
N LEU A 233 11.12 5.78 3.93
CA LEU A 233 10.44 5.40 5.17
C LEU A 233 11.43 5.21 6.33
N TYR A 234 12.57 4.57 6.07
CA TYR A 234 13.63 4.38 7.06
C TYR A 234 14.19 5.71 7.58
N PHE A 235 14.52 6.63 6.68
CA PHE A 235 15.02 7.95 7.06
C PHE A 235 13.97 8.77 7.83
N LEU A 236 12.70 8.73 7.41
CA LEU A 236 11.60 9.38 8.12
C LEU A 236 11.45 8.81 9.53
N HIS A 237 11.48 7.49 9.68
CA HIS A 237 11.40 6.83 10.97
C HIS A 237 12.60 7.22 11.86
N ARG A 238 13.81 7.18 11.32
CA ARG A 238 15.03 7.55 12.03
C ARG A 238 15.03 9.01 12.48
N ALA A 239 14.62 9.91 11.59
CA ALA A 239 14.52 11.35 11.90
C ALA A 239 13.53 11.61 13.05
N ARG A 240 12.38 10.92 13.04
CA ARG A 240 11.38 11.03 14.12
C ARG A 240 11.91 10.50 15.45
N LYS A 241 12.62 9.36 15.43
CA LYS A 241 13.26 8.80 16.64
C LYS A 241 14.29 9.76 17.21
N LEU A 242 15.15 10.35 16.37
CA LEU A 242 16.12 11.35 16.81
C LEU A 242 15.43 12.61 17.36
N ARG A 243 14.35 13.05 16.73
CA ARG A 243 13.56 14.17 17.22
C ARG A 243 12.92 13.88 18.58
N SER A 244 12.41 12.66 18.80
CA SER A 244 11.81 12.28 20.09
C SER A 244 12.83 12.26 21.24
N VAL A 245 14.10 11.93 20.98
CA VAL A 245 15.16 11.94 21.98
C VAL A 245 15.56 13.38 22.38
N LYS A 246 15.37 14.38 21.50
CA LYS A 246 15.67 15.78 21.79
C LYS A 246 14.60 16.49 22.63
N TYR A 247 13.44 15.90 22.83
CA TYR A 247 12.46 16.44 23.77
C TYR A 247 12.92 16.19 25.20
N LYS A 248 13.37 17.26 25.85
CA LYS A 248 13.67 17.23 27.29
C LYS A 248 12.33 17.33 28.03
N LEU A 249 11.99 16.30 28.75
CA LEU A 249 10.86 16.33 29.70
C LEU A 249 11.38 16.89 31.02
N VAL A 250 10.65 17.80 31.61
CA VAL A 250 10.94 18.40 32.92
C VAL A 250 9.77 18.14 33.86
N SER A 251 10.04 18.00 35.16
CA SER A 251 9.00 17.86 36.14
C SER A 251 8.22 19.17 36.29
N LEU A 252 6.90 19.11 36.17
CA LEU A 252 6.04 20.27 36.40
C LEU A 252 6.16 20.80 37.83
N GLU A 253 6.38 19.91 38.79
CA GLU A 253 6.49 20.24 40.21
C GLU A 253 7.60 21.25 40.48
N ASP A 254 8.72 21.17 39.75
CA ASP A 254 9.86 22.08 39.90
C ASP A 254 9.53 23.51 39.48
N TYR A 255 8.49 23.68 38.66
CA TYR A 255 8.08 24.98 38.08
C TYR A 255 6.81 25.56 38.70
N VAL A 256 6.11 24.84 39.56
CA VAL A 256 4.89 25.34 40.26
C VAL A 256 5.11 26.69 40.94
N PRO A 257 6.20 26.93 41.69
CA PRO A 257 6.44 28.27 42.30
C PRO A 257 6.52 29.38 41.25
N MET A 258 7.16 29.13 40.10
CA MET A 258 7.26 30.10 39.01
C MET A 258 5.89 30.44 38.37
N PHE A 259 4.98 29.45 38.33
CA PHE A 259 3.59 29.70 37.87
C PHE A 259 2.84 30.56 38.86
N GLU A 260 2.98 30.35 40.17
CA GLU A 260 2.37 31.18 41.20
C GLU A 260 2.85 32.62 41.19
N ASP A 261 4.13 32.80 40.99
CA ASP A 261 4.76 34.16 40.87
C ASP A 261 4.23 34.85 39.62
N LEU A 262 4.16 34.14 38.47
CA LEU A 262 3.67 34.75 37.22
C LEU A 262 2.16 35.11 37.32
N ILE A 263 1.34 34.38 38.04
CA ILE A 263 -0.07 34.67 38.26
C ILE A 263 -0.21 35.97 39.06
N LYS A 264 0.65 36.18 40.07
CA LYS A 264 0.63 37.35 40.96
C LYS A 264 1.27 38.59 40.34
N ASP A 265 2.11 38.42 39.34
CA ASP A 265 2.83 39.51 38.72
C ASP A 265 1.92 40.37 37.81
N THR A 266 1.53 41.55 38.32
CA THR A 266 0.68 42.49 37.62
C THR A 266 1.41 43.31 36.54
N THR A 267 2.75 43.23 36.50
CA THR A 267 3.56 43.93 35.49
C THR A 267 3.46 43.25 34.12
N VAL A 268 3.17 41.96 34.09
CA VAL A 268 2.96 41.19 32.87
C VAL A 268 1.50 41.27 32.44
N PRO A 269 1.20 41.74 31.21
CA PRO A 269 -0.16 41.83 30.73
C PRO A 269 -0.82 40.47 30.67
N LYS A 270 -2.08 40.36 31.10
CA LYS A 270 -2.85 39.11 31.08
C LYS A 270 -3.11 38.69 29.65
N ALA A 271 -2.61 37.51 29.27
CA ALA A 271 -2.77 36.96 27.94
C ALA A 271 -4.14 36.26 27.75
N ALA A 272 -4.62 35.55 28.78
CA ALA A 272 -5.91 34.82 28.77
C ALA A 272 -6.36 34.52 30.20
N THR A 273 -7.64 34.19 30.39
CA THR A 273 -8.14 33.63 31.66
C THR A 273 -7.72 32.18 31.83
N ASN A 274 -7.90 31.39 30.78
CA ASN A 274 -7.49 30.00 30.74
C ASN A 274 -6.49 29.79 29.59
N LEU A 275 -5.33 29.24 29.90
CA LEU A 275 -4.31 28.92 28.89
C LEU A 275 -4.14 27.40 28.84
N VAL A 276 -4.30 26.84 27.64
CA VAL A 276 -4.27 25.39 27.43
C VAL A 276 -3.05 25.01 26.60
N PHE A 277 -2.22 24.11 27.13
CA PHE A 277 -1.09 23.52 26.42
C PHE A 277 -1.30 22.03 26.18
N MET A 278 -1.03 21.56 24.97
CA MET A 278 -1.05 20.15 24.64
C MET A 278 0.35 19.58 24.68
N THR A 279 0.56 18.53 25.46
CA THR A 279 1.83 17.81 25.53
C THR A 279 1.63 16.34 25.17
N LYS A 280 2.71 15.68 24.75
CA LYS A 280 2.65 14.25 24.46
C LYS A 280 2.42 13.47 25.75
N LYS A 281 1.66 12.37 25.65
CA LYS A 281 1.49 11.41 26.72
C LYS A 281 2.87 10.89 27.18
N SER A 282 3.22 11.16 28.45
CA SER A 282 4.41 10.65 29.09
C SER A 282 4.05 9.46 30.00
N GLN A 283 5.07 8.72 30.47
CA GLN A 283 4.91 7.66 31.46
C GLN A 283 4.47 8.19 32.84
N SER A 284 4.70 9.47 33.10
CA SER A 284 4.27 10.17 34.32
C SER A 284 3.48 11.41 33.95
N GLU A 285 2.36 11.64 34.62
CA GLU A 285 1.47 12.80 34.43
C GLU A 285 2.14 14.14 34.83
N THR A 286 3.21 14.07 35.61
CA THR A 286 3.94 15.25 36.10
C THR A 286 5.01 15.73 35.11
N LEU A 287 5.32 14.99 34.05
CA LEU A 287 6.36 15.33 33.08
C LEU A 287 5.81 16.13 31.90
N VAL A 288 6.37 17.31 31.67
CA VAL A 288 5.96 18.26 30.63
C VAL A 288 7.13 18.57 29.69
N ASP A 289 6.83 18.88 28.42
CA ASP A 289 7.85 19.31 27.45
C ASP A 289 8.49 20.62 27.88
N SER A 290 9.82 20.65 27.98
CA SER A 290 10.59 21.85 28.35
C SER A 290 10.32 23.06 27.44
N ASN A 291 9.88 22.83 26.18
CA ASN A 291 9.52 23.90 25.27
C ASN A 291 8.26 24.68 25.72
N ILE A 292 7.33 24.01 26.43
CA ILE A 292 6.15 24.68 26.99
C ILE A 292 6.60 25.66 28.08
N ILE A 293 7.48 25.19 28.97
CA ILE A 293 8.06 26.02 30.04
C ILE A 293 8.85 27.18 29.47
N TYR A 294 9.69 26.92 28.45
CA TYR A 294 10.42 27.98 27.75
C TYR A 294 9.51 29.03 27.11
N SER A 295 8.44 28.60 26.42
CA SER A 295 7.45 29.48 25.78
C SER A 295 6.67 30.31 26.80
N LEU A 296 6.43 29.77 27.99
CA LEU A 296 5.67 30.43 29.04
C LEU A 296 6.47 31.52 29.78
N PHE A 297 7.75 31.26 30.06
CA PHE A 297 8.55 32.11 30.93
C PHE A 297 9.63 32.92 30.21
N GLN A 298 10.23 32.38 29.15
CA GLN A 298 11.41 33.00 28.55
C GLN A 298 11.16 33.72 27.23
N GLN A 299 10.29 33.21 26.35
CA GLN A 299 10.09 33.79 25.03
C GLN A 299 9.15 35.00 25.07
N ASN A 300 8.03 34.91 25.73
CA ASN A 300 7.07 35.97 26.05
C ASN A 300 6.27 35.51 27.26
N PRO A 301 6.47 36.06 28.44
CA PRO A 301 5.72 35.65 29.62
C PRO A 301 4.21 35.79 29.37
N LYS A 302 3.48 34.68 29.54
CA LYS A 302 2.04 34.61 29.25
C LYS A 302 1.30 34.41 30.58
N ARG A 303 0.86 35.50 31.16
CA ARG A 303 0.07 35.48 32.39
C ARG A 303 -1.35 35.00 32.11
N ALA A 304 -1.83 34.00 32.87
CA ALA A 304 -3.21 33.54 32.86
C ALA A 304 -3.64 33.21 34.31
N ASP A 305 -4.95 33.09 34.54
CA ASP A 305 -5.47 32.72 35.86
C ASP A 305 -5.33 31.20 36.08
N VAL A 306 -5.52 30.42 35.02
CA VAL A 306 -5.44 28.95 35.06
C VAL A 306 -4.65 28.44 33.87
N TYR A 307 -3.73 27.54 34.14
CA TYR A 307 -2.93 26.83 33.13
C TYR A 307 -3.35 25.37 33.07
N TRP A 308 -3.83 24.96 31.89
CA TRP A 308 -4.24 23.59 31.63
C TRP A 308 -3.14 22.90 30.82
N ILE A 309 -2.64 21.77 31.30
CA ILE A 309 -1.69 20.95 30.57
C ILE A 309 -2.38 19.62 30.25
N ILE A 310 -2.70 19.43 28.96
CA ILE A 310 -3.42 18.26 28.49
C ILE A 310 -2.46 17.30 27.80
N HIS A 311 -2.41 16.07 28.31
CA HIS A 311 -1.66 14.98 27.70
C HIS A 311 -2.49 14.31 26.60
N VAL A 312 -1.96 14.29 25.34
CA VAL A 312 -2.63 13.76 24.14
C VAL A 312 -1.85 12.58 23.56
#